data_a3a462d06bd38130970708b2bdbdcaf5
#
_entry.id   a3a462d06bd38130970708b2bdbdcaf5
#
_cell.length_a   1.000
_cell.length_b   1.000
_cell.length_c   1.000
_cell.angle_alpha   90.00
_cell.angle_beta   90.00
_cell.angle_gamma   90.00
#
_symmetry.space_group_name_H-M   'P 1'
#
loop_
_entity.id
_entity.type
_entity.pdbx_description
1 polymer ?
#
loop_
_entity_poly.entity_id
_entity_poly.type
_entity_poly.pdbx_seq_one_letter_code
_entity_poly.pdbx_strand_id
1 'polypeptide(L)'
;MASLPKEMKALRPAVFVALHIHQGEFIAKFPLIPGHETVGVVAAVGKNVKSFQIGDRVAADNAELCEECFYCRRGQPLLCENWSGHGTTLSGGFAEYCAYPASKVFKIQNLSWVDATLLEPASCACHGLDKIRPRLGSHILMFGAGPTGLMLAQLLRQNGGCKVTIAAPGGLKMDLAKNLDAADVYVELSRSEPQAQFEQIKKDNPYGFDVVIEATGSVKILEDSINYVRRGGTLVCYGVYNNSDRVSWPPTKIFGDEITILGSFSETFMFPATIDYLDSGKVKTEGIVNKTFKLEQFGEALESIKNKSAIKAAIVFDDE
;
A
#
# COMPACT_ATOMS: atom_id res chain seq x y z
N MET A 1 10.03 -13.49 35.88
CA MET A 1 9.26 -12.52 35.09
C MET A 1 10.27 -11.63 34.36
N ALA A 2 10.46 -11.81 33.06
CA ALA A 2 11.34 -10.95 32.30
C ALA A 2 10.78 -9.52 32.34
N SER A 3 11.63 -8.55 32.61
CA SER A 3 11.27 -7.13 32.57
C SER A 3 10.83 -6.81 31.16
N LEU A 4 9.57 -6.42 31.03
CA LEU A 4 9.01 -5.99 29.75
C LEU A 4 9.76 -4.76 29.21
N PRO A 5 10.02 -4.68 27.89
CA PRO A 5 10.71 -3.56 27.28
C PRO A 5 10.11 -2.20 27.62
N LYS A 6 10.84 -1.11 27.38
CA LYS A 6 10.46 0.30 27.66
C LYS A 6 9.25 0.80 26.83
N GLU A 7 8.50 -0.09 26.21
CA GLU A 7 7.57 0.12 25.11
C GLU A 7 6.11 0.06 25.52
N MET A 8 5.24 0.61 24.70
CA MET A 8 3.80 0.49 24.85
C MET A 8 3.37 -0.98 24.82
N LYS A 9 2.38 -1.31 25.63
CA LYS A 9 1.77 -2.63 25.61
C LYS A 9 0.32 -2.54 25.20
N ALA A 10 0.00 -3.40 24.25
CA ALA A 10 -1.34 -3.82 23.89
C ALA A 10 -2.24 -2.77 23.22
N LEU A 11 -2.43 -2.97 21.95
CA LEU A 11 -3.53 -2.44 21.16
C LEU A 11 -4.58 -3.55 21.06
N ARG A 12 -5.89 -3.22 21.08
CA ARG A 12 -6.95 -4.09 20.57
C ARG A 12 -7.09 -3.78 19.10
N PRO A 13 -6.67 -4.67 18.20
CA PRO A 13 -6.52 -4.33 16.79
C PRO A 13 -7.75 -4.59 15.94
N ALA A 14 -7.92 -3.79 14.89
CA ALA A 14 -8.49 -4.22 13.62
C ALA A 14 -7.33 -4.31 12.61
N VAL A 15 -7.25 -5.38 11.82
CA VAL A 15 -6.06 -5.67 11.01
C VAL A 15 -6.42 -6.30 9.68
N PHE A 16 -5.66 -5.97 8.63
CA PHE A 16 -5.86 -6.51 7.29
C PHE A 16 -5.21 -7.87 7.04
N VAL A 17 -5.86 -8.68 6.18
CA VAL A 17 -5.40 -10.03 5.76
C VAL A 17 -4.48 -9.93 4.54
N ALA A 18 -3.18 -10.19 4.72
CA ALA A 18 -2.19 -10.19 3.64
C ALA A 18 -1.91 -11.61 3.13
N LEU A 19 -2.42 -11.93 1.93
CA LEU A 19 -2.27 -13.25 1.31
C LEU A 19 -0.78 -13.57 1.00
N HIS A 20 -0.02 -12.60 0.51
CA HIS A 20 1.41 -12.76 0.18
C HIS A 20 2.25 -13.20 1.38
N ILE A 21 2.00 -12.64 2.57
CA ILE A 21 2.69 -13.06 3.80
C ILE A 21 2.33 -14.50 4.16
N HIS A 22 1.04 -14.87 4.05
CA HIS A 22 0.59 -16.24 4.32
C HIS A 22 1.24 -17.25 3.37
N GLN A 23 1.50 -16.87 2.13
CA GLN A 23 2.15 -17.72 1.12
C GLN A 23 3.69 -17.77 1.26
N GLY A 24 4.26 -17.06 2.23
CA GLY A 24 5.72 -16.97 2.41
C GLY A 24 6.42 -16.11 1.37
N GLU A 25 5.65 -15.33 0.62
CA GLU A 25 6.16 -14.29 -0.26
C GLU A 25 6.56 -13.06 0.56
N PHE A 26 7.30 -12.15 -0.05
CA PHE A 26 7.87 -11.03 0.68
C PHE A 26 8.87 -11.49 1.77
N ILE A 27 9.14 -10.69 2.80
CA ILE A 27 10.20 -10.95 3.81
C ILE A 27 9.65 -11.69 5.04
N ALA A 28 8.70 -12.62 4.87
CA ALA A 28 8.08 -13.30 6.01
C ALA A 28 9.03 -14.27 6.73
N LYS A 29 8.97 -14.30 8.08
CA LYS A 29 9.67 -15.27 8.94
C LYS A 29 8.68 -16.04 9.79
N PHE A 30 8.67 -17.34 9.67
CA PHE A 30 7.78 -18.22 10.42
C PHE A 30 8.52 -18.96 11.57
N PRO A 31 7.84 -19.26 12.73
CA PRO A 31 6.42 -19.01 13.04
C PRO A 31 6.12 -17.52 13.23
N LEU A 32 4.92 -17.06 12.83
CA LEU A 32 4.55 -15.64 12.80
C LEU A 32 3.08 -15.46 13.20
N ILE A 33 2.78 -14.44 14.02
CA ILE A 33 1.46 -13.85 14.09
C ILE A 33 1.42 -12.76 13.03
N PRO A 34 0.67 -12.90 11.92
CA PRO A 34 0.65 -11.92 10.85
C PRO A 34 -0.18 -10.67 11.23
N GLY A 35 -0.37 -9.76 10.25
CA GLY A 35 -1.16 -8.55 10.39
C GLY A 35 -0.31 -7.31 10.66
N HIS A 36 -0.01 -6.54 9.60
CA HIS A 36 0.88 -5.38 9.64
C HIS A 36 0.16 -4.03 9.51
N GLU A 37 -1.12 -4.02 9.25
CA GLU A 37 -1.96 -2.81 9.15
C GLU A 37 -2.79 -2.66 10.42
N THR A 38 -2.14 -2.33 11.53
CA THR A 38 -2.71 -2.44 12.88
C THR A 38 -3.26 -1.11 13.38
N VAL A 39 -4.53 -1.12 13.79
CA VAL A 39 -5.18 -0.01 14.50
C VAL A 39 -5.85 -0.52 15.77
N GLY A 40 -6.10 0.33 16.73
CA GLY A 40 -6.79 -0.10 17.96
C GLY A 40 -6.76 0.94 19.07
N VAL A 41 -7.04 0.46 20.28
CA VAL A 41 -7.08 1.27 21.51
C VAL A 41 -5.88 0.92 22.39
N VAL A 42 -5.23 1.93 22.95
CA VAL A 42 -4.15 1.74 23.93
C VAL A 42 -4.71 1.08 25.18
N ALA A 43 -4.31 -0.16 25.45
CA ALA A 43 -4.75 -0.93 26.61
C ALA A 43 -3.73 -0.86 27.78
N ALA A 44 -2.46 -0.63 27.50
CA ALA A 44 -1.42 -0.41 28.52
C ALA A 44 -0.28 0.45 27.93
N VAL A 45 0.43 1.17 28.80
CA VAL A 45 1.60 1.99 28.44
C VAL A 45 2.81 1.62 29.31
N GLY A 46 4.00 1.66 28.72
CA GLY A 46 5.25 1.51 29.45
C GLY A 46 5.49 2.69 30.39
N LYS A 47 6.18 2.46 31.50
CA LYS A 47 6.42 3.46 32.55
C LYS A 47 7.06 4.77 32.10
N ASN A 48 7.77 4.75 30.98
CA ASN A 48 8.46 5.92 30.43
C ASN A 48 7.68 6.60 29.30
N VAL A 49 6.55 6.05 28.86
CA VAL A 49 5.72 6.61 27.80
C VAL A 49 4.86 7.72 28.40
N LYS A 50 4.97 8.93 27.84
CA LYS A 50 4.23 10.12 28.30
C LYS A 50 3.24 10.64 27.26
N SER A 51 3.38 10.22 26.00
CA SER A 51 2.60 10.72 24.85
C SER A 51 1.26 10.04 24.68
N PHE A 52 1.03 8.93 25.36
CA PHE A 52 -0.19 8.12 25.25
C PHE A 52 -0.79 7.80 26.61
N GLN A 53 -2.10 7.61 26.62
CA GLN A 53 -2.87 7.12 27.77
C GLN A 53 -3.76 5.95 27.35
N ILE A 54 -4.18 5.13 28.32
CA ILE A 54 -5.14 4.06 28.10
C ILE A 54 -6.44 4.68 27.55
N GLY A 55 -6.98 4.08 26.49
CA GLY A 55 -8.18 4.58 25.79
C GLY A 55 -7.89 5.43 24.56
N ASP A 56 -6.62 5.85 24.32
CA ASP A 56 -6.28 6.56 23.09
C ASP A 56 -6.52 5.66 21.87
N ARG A 57 -7.18 6.20 20.84
CA ARG A 57 -7.33 5.56 19.51
C ARG A 57 -6.06 5.77 18.71
N VAL A 58 -5.50 4.71 18.17
CA VAL A 58 -4.19 4.75 17.53
C VAL A 58 -4.08 3.83 16.31
N ALA A 59 -3.15 4.16 15.42
CA ALA A 59 -2.63 3.29 14.38
C ALA A 59 -1.13 3.08 14.59
N ALA A 60 -0.59 1.96 14.13
CA ALA A 60 0.82 1.61 14.29
C ALA A 60 1.52 1.47 12.93
N ASP A 61 2.64 2.18 12.76
CA ASP A 61 3.64 1.92 11.72
C ASP A 61 4.35 0.61 12.06
N ASN A 62 4.29 -0.33 11.14
CA ASN A 62 4.80 -1.68 11.37
C ASN A 62 6.32 -1.81 11.26
N ALA A 63 7.02 -0.84 10.68
CA ALA A 63 8.45 -0.94 10.38
C ALA A 63 9.33 -0.59 11.59
N GLU A 64 10.22 -1.51 11.98
CA GLU A 64 11.29 -1.25 12.94
C GLU A 64 12.64 -1.16 12.23
N LEU A 65 13.41 -0.14 12.57
CA LEU A 65 14.66 0.24 11.92
C LEU A 65 15.78 0.31 12.96
N CYS A 66 16.99 -0.13 12.61
CA CYS A 66 18.09 -0.19 13.59
C CYS A 66 18.77 1.15 13.89
N GLU A 67 18.51 2.19 13.09
CA GLU A 67 19.04 3.56 13.22
C GLU A 67 20.59 3.68 13.11
N GLU A 68 21.33 2.58 13.03
CA GLU A 68 22.81 2.56 13.09
C GLU A 68 23.51 2.03 11.84
N CYS A 69 22.83 1.28 10.95
CA CYS A 69 23.44 0.72 9.75
C CYS A 69 23.78 1.79 8.70
N PHE A 70 24.47 1.36 7.65
CA PHE A 70 24.88 2.23 6.56
C PHE A 70 23.76 3.10 6.00
N TYR A 71 22.59 2.52 5.73
CA TYR A 71 21.45 3.24 5.15
C TYR A 71 20.77 4.17 6.16
N CYS A 72 20.56 3.72 7.41
CA CYS A 72 19.95 4.54 8.44
C CYS A 72 20.75 5.82 8.70
N ARG A 73 22.09 5.71 8.83
CA ARG A 73 22.98 6.86 9.06
C ARG A 73 23.07 7.81 7.86
N ARG A 74 22.59 7.42 6.69
CA ARG A 74 22.54 8.24 5.48
C ARG A 74 21.16 8.87 5.25
N GLY A 75 20.22 8.74 6.19
CA GLY A 75 18.86 9.24 6.03
C GLY A 75 18.01 8.41 5.05
N GLN A 76 18.36 7.14 4.88
CA GLN A 76 17.64 6.16 4.04
C GLN A 76 17.11 4.99 4.88
N PRO A 77 16.39 5.26 5.98
CA PRO A 77 16.05 4.24 6.98
C PRO A 77 15.16 3.12 6.42
N LEU A 78 14.34 3.38 5.41
CA LEU A 78 13.52 2.35 4.77
C LEU A 78 14.37 1.23 4.11
N LEU A 79 15.63 1.52 3.77
CA LEU A 79 16.60 0.56 3.24
C LEU A 79 17.47 -0.07 4.34
N CYS A 80 17.01 -0.05 5.59
CA CYS A 80 17.74 -0.59 6.74
C CYS A 80 18.15 -2.05 6.51
N GLU A 81 19.45 -2.35 6.75
CA GLU A 81 19.98 -3.72 6.63
C GLU A 81 19.37 -4.69 7.65
N ASN A 82 18.92 -4.14 8.78
CA ASN A 82 18.27 -4.88 9.87
C ASN A 82 16.77 -4.56 9.94
N TRP A 83 16.16 -4.24 8.79
CA TRP A 83 14.72 -3.95 8.74
C TRP A 83 13.93 -5.13 9.30
N SER A 84 12.98 -4.83 10.17
CA SER A 84 12.00 -5.79 10.65
C SER A 84 10.61 -5.14 10.65
N GLY A 85 9.57 -5.96 10.59
CA GLY A 85 8.21 -5.47 10.53
C GLY A 85 7.25 -6.33 11.33
N HIS A 86 6.41 -5.67 12.13
CA HIS A 86 5.31 -6.33 12.82
C HIS A 86 4.33 -6.89 11.81
N GLY A 87 3.99 -8.17 11.97
CA GLY A 87 3.14 -8.92 11.05
C GLY A 87 3.85 -9.50 9.82
N THR A 88 5.18 -9.31 9.71
CA THR A 88 6.01 -9.90 8.64
C THR A 88 7.20 -10.68 9.18
N THR A 89 8.04 -10.08 10.02
CA THR A 89 9.20 -10.72 10.67
C THR A 89 9.09 -10.72 12.19
N LEU A 90 8.25 -9.86 12.75
CA LEU A 90 7.87 -9.78 14.16
C LEU A 90 6.38 -10.04 14.29
N SER A 91 5.92 -10.47 15.47
CA SER A 91 4.50 -10.69 15.73
C SER A 91 3.67 -9.44 15.49
N GLY A 92 2.60 -9.58 14.73
CA GLY A 92 1.70 -8.50 14.32
C GLY A 92 0.34 -8.54 15.02
N GLY A 93 -0.64 -7.92 14.37
CA GLY A 93 -1.92 -7.56 14.96
C GLY A 93 -3.04 -8.61 14.89
N PHE A 94 -2.83 -9.81 14.29
CA PHE A 94 -3.84 -10.88 14.37
C PHE A 94 -3.83 -11.54 15.76
N ALA A 95 -3.99 -10.75 16.77
CA ALA A 95 -4.03 -11.11 18.17
C ALA A 95 -4.88 -10.09 18.93
N GLU A 96 -5.49 -10.50 20.05
CA GLU A 96 -6.27 -9.59 20.91
C GLU A 96 -5.45 -8.38 21.39
N TYR A 97 -4.13 -8.58 21.50
CA TYR A 97 -3.18 -7.56 21.92
C TYR A 97 -1.86 -7.69 21.17
N CYS A 98 -1.29 -6.57 20.76
CA CYS A 98 0.07 -6.50 20.26
C CYS A 98 0.83 -5.30 20.85
N ALA A 99 2.16 -5.40 20.89
CA ALA A 99 3.03 -4.38 21.45
C ALA A 99 3.83 -3.69 20.34
N TYR A 100 3.90 -2.37 20.43
CA TYR A 100 4.68 -1.54 19.51
C TYR A 100 5.55 -0.55 20.29
N PRO A 101 6.71 -0.13 19.76
CA PRO A 101 7.42 1.04 20.25
C PRO A 101 6.52 2.28 20.21
N ALA A 102 6.55 3.11 21.25
CA ALA A 102 5.70 4.31 21.29
C ALA A 102 5.99 5.29 20.13
N SER A 103 7.22 5.29 19.63
CA SER A 103 7.62 6.09 18.45
C SER A 103 6.98 5.64 17.13
N LYS A 104 6.41 4.44 17.11
CA LYS A 104 5.75 3.83 15.95
C LYS A 104 4.24 3.87 16.02
N VAL A 105 3.68 4.55 17.01
CA VAL A 105 2.25 4.64 17.24
C VAL A 105 1.78 6.07 17.05
N PHE A 106 0.64 6.25 16.40
CA PHE A 106 0.09 7.55 16.03
C PHE A 106 -1.37 7.63 16.46
N LYS A 107 -1.77 8.76 17.08
CA LYS A 107 -3.18 9.01 17.45
C LYS A 107 -4.00 9.24 16.20
N ILE A 108 -5.21 8.63 16.18
CA ILE A 108 -6.23 8.87 15.17
C ILE A 108 -7.49 9.43 15.85
N GLN A 109 -8.28 10.22 15.13
CA GLN A 109 -9.45 10.90 15.71
C GLN A 109 -10.76 10.52 15.04
N ASN A 110 -10.94 10.86 13.77
CA ASN A 110 -12.24 10.82 13.09
C ASN A 110 -12.46 9.55 12.26
N LEU A 111 -11.41 8.82 11.90
CA LEU A 111 -11.52 7.62 11.09
C LEU A 111 -12.33 6.53 11.80
N SER A 112 -13.19 5.84 11.05
CA SER A 112 -13.75 4.56 11.52
C SER A 112 -12.62 3.55 11.76
N TRP A 113 -12.87 2.49 12.54
CA TRP A 113 -11.87 1.45 12.76
C TRP A 113 -11.46 0.77 11.44
N VAL A 114 -12.43 0.55 10.57
CA VAL A 114 -12.23 -0.09 9.28
C VAL A 114 -11.41 0.81 8.35
N ASP A 115 -11.73 2.10 8.25
CA ASP A 115 -10.95 3.03 7.42
C ASP A 115 -9.55 3.26 7.97
N ALA A 116 -9.39 3.27 9.29
CA ALA A 116 -8.09 3.41 9.93
C ALA A 116 -7.12 2.27 9.60
N THR A 117 -7.60 1.04 9.30
CA THR A 117 -6.74 -0.06 8.81
C THR A 117 -6.07 0.26 7.48
N LEU A 118 -6.56 1.27 6.76
CA LEU A 118 -5.97 1.72 5.49
C LEU A 118 -4.81 2.69 5.68
N LEU A 119 -4.48 3.11 6.91
CA LEU A 119 -3.39 4.05 7.16
C LEU A 119 -2.03 3.53 6.69
N GLU A 120 -1.72 2.27 6.96
CA GLU A 120 -0.45 1.68 6.49
C GLU A 120 -0.38 1.66 4.96
N PRO A 121 -1.35 1.05 4.21
CA PRO A 121 -1.27 1.05 2.76
C PRO A 121 -1.44 2.44 2.13
N ALA A 122 -2.13 3.37 2.77
CA ALA A 122 -2.18 4.77 2.34
C ALA A 122 -0.83 5.47 2.56
N SER A 123 -0.09 5.11 3.62
CA SER A 123 1.28 5.59 3.84
C SER A 123 2.22 5.10 2.75
N CYS A 124 2.07 3.86 2.28
CA CYS A 124 2.77 3.36 1.09
C CYS A 124 2.41 4.17 -0.16
N ALA A 125 1.15 4.60 -0.31
CA ALA A 125 0.73 5.46 -1.43
C ALA A 125 1.33 6.88 -1.31
N CYS A 126 1.39 7.46 -0.12
CA CYS A 126 2.08 8.74 0.12
C CYS A 126 3.57 8.64 -0.18
N HIS A 127 4.24 7.55 0.24
CA HIS A 127 5.63 7.30 -0.12
C HIS A 127 5.81 7.15 -1.63
N GLY A 128 4.90 6.44 -2.31
CA GLY A 128 4.87 6.32 -3.77
C GLY A 128 4.80 7.68 -4.46
N LEU A 129 3.90 8.56 -4.02
CA LEU A 129 3.80 9.92 -4.53
C LEU A 129 5.13 10.68 -4.35
N ASP A 130 5.74 10.59 -3.17
CA ASP A 130 7.02 11.24 -2.85
C ASP A 130 8.18 10.73 -3.71
N LYS A 131 8.17 9.44 -4.07
CA LYS A 131 9.15 8.84 -4.98
C LYS A 131 8.93 9.27 -6.43
N ILE A 132 7.69 9.29 -6.89
CA ILE A 132 7.32 9.59 -8.29
C ILE A 132 7.55 11.07 -8.60
N ARG A 133 7.14 11.98 -7.70
CA ARG A 133 7.27 13.44 -7.86
C ARG A 133 6.86 13.92 -9.27
N PRO A 134 5.63 13.65 -9.70
CA PRO A 134 5.21 14.02 -11.05
C PRO A 134 5.26 15.53 -11.22
N ARG A 135 5.60 15.97 -12.43
CA ARG A 135 5.52 17.41 -12.77
C ARG A 135 4.06 17.86 -12.83
N LEU A 136 3.83 19.15 -12.64
CA LEU A 136 2.50 19.74 -12.81
C LEU A 136 1.91 19.36 -14.16
N GLY A 137 0.65 18.92 -14.17
CA GLY A 137 -0.08 18.55 -15.38
C GLY A 137 0.39 17.27 -16.05
N SER A 138 1.19 16.42 -15.38
CA SER A 138 1.63 15.12 -15.93
C SER A 138 0.45 14.23 -16.29
N HIS A 139 0.56 13.54 -17.42
CA HIS A 139 -0.34 12.46 -17.81
C HIS A 139 0.20 11.14 -17.28
N ILE A 140 -0.60 10.45 -16.48
CA ILE A 140 -0.21 9.23 -15.75
C ILE A 140 -1.10 8.07 -16.19
N LEU A 141 -0.50 6.95 -16.53
CA LEU A 141 -1.19 5.67 -16.74
C LEU A 141 -0.88 4.75 -15.58
N MET A 142 -1.91 4.22 -14.92
CA MET A 142 -1.78 3.21 -13.89
C MET A 142 -2.44 1.90 -14.34
N PHE A 143 -1.67 0.84 -14.40
CA PHE A 143 -2.18 -0.51 -14.56
C PHE A 143 -2.52 -1.10 -13.20
N GLY A 144 -3.79 -1.43 -13.00
CA GLY A 144 -4.33 -1.99 -11.77
C GLY A 144 -5.23 -1.02 -11.00
N ALA A 145 -6.23 -1.59 -10.31
CA ALA A 145 -7.19 -0.89 -9.46
C ALA A 145 -7.24 -1.55 -8.07
N GLY A 146 -6.08 -1.94 -7.55
CA GLY A 146 -5.95 -2.48 -6.19
C GLY A 146 -6.08 -1.38 -5.13
N PRO A 147 -6.33 -1.73 -3.85
CA PRO A 147 -6.53 -0.79 -2.75
C PRO A 147 -5.49 0.33 -2.68
N THR A 148 -4.21 -0.04 -2.61
CA THR A 148 -3.10 0.92 -2.51
C THR A 148 -2.97 1.76 -3.79
N GLY A 149 -3.17 1.14 -4.98
CA GLY A 149 -3.17 1.85 -6.26
C GLY A 149 -4.28 2.90 -6.35
N LEU A 150 -5.48 2.61 -5.83
CA LEU A 150 -6.59 3.57 -5.82
C LEU A 150 -6.32 4.78 -4.93
N MET A 151 -5.65 4.59 -3.80
CA MET A 151 -5.23 5.69 -2.93
C MET A 151 -4.11 6.51 -3.58
N LEU A 152 -3.12 5.86 -4.20
CA LEU A 152 -2.07 6.53 -4.96
C LEU A 152 -2.64 7.34 -6.14
N ALA A 153 -3.61 6.80 -6.88
CA ALA A 153 -4.25 7.50 -8.00
C ALA A 153 -4.93 8.81 -7.54
N GLN A 154 -5.67 8.77 -6.42
CA GLN A 154 -6.29 9.96 -5.85
C GLN A 154 -5.24 11.02 -5.43
N LEU A 155 -4.16 10.60 -4.76
CA LEU A 155 -3.06 11.48 -4.38
C LEU A 155 -2.39 12.12 -5.60
N LEU A 156 -2.15 11.35 -6.66
CA LEU A 156 -1.57 11.84 -7.91
C LEU A 156 -2.46 12.89 -8.59
N ARG A 157 -3.79 12.67 -8.66
CA ARG A 157 -4.73 13.66 -9.20
C ARG A 157 -4.71 14.98 -8.44
N GLN A 158 -4.60 14.91 -7.10
CA GLN A 158 -4.56 16.11 -6.25
C GLN A 158 -3.22 16.84 -6.35
N ASN A 159 -2.15 16.17 -6.80
CA ASN A 159 -0.83 16.73 -6.88
C ASN A 159 -0.59 17.48 -8.20
N GLY A 160 -0.87 18.78 -8.20
CA GLY A 160 -0.53 19.66 -9.30
C GLY A 160 -1.32 19.44 -10.60
N GLY A 161 -2.57 18.96 -10.51
CA GLY A 161 -3.44 18.79 -11.67
C GLY A 161 -2.96 17.70 -12.64
N CYS A 162 -2.37 16.64 -12.15
CA CYS A 162 -2.04 15.46 -12.96
C CYS A 162 -3.33 14.82 -13.48
N LYS A 163 -3.30 14.37 -14.74
CA LYS A 163 -4.36 13.59 -15.35
C LYS A 163 -4.06 12.11 -15.21
N VAL A 164 -4.90 11.37 -14.48
CA VAL A 164 -4.71 9.95 -14.19
C VAL A 164 -5.65 9.09 -15.03
N THR A 165 -5.10 8.10 -15.71
CA THR A 165 -5.83 7.02 -16.38
C THR A 165 -5.60 5.72 -15.62
N ILE A 166 -6.67 5.04 -15.20
CA ILE A 166 -6.60 3.67 -14.64
C ILE A 166 -7.02 2.68 -15.72
N ALA A 167 -6.16 1.69 -15.99
CA ALA A 167 -6.43 0.56 -16.86
C ALA A 167 -6.45 -0.74 -16.01
N ALA A 168 -7.60 -1.38 -15.90
CA ALA A 168 -7.78 -2.62 -15.15
C ALA A 168 -8.97 -3.43 -15.67
N PRO A 169 -9.06 -4.74 -15.41
CA PRO A 169 -10.24 -5.51 -15.76
C PRO A 169 -11.51 -4.97 -15.09
N GLY A 170 -12.64 -5.01 -15.81
CA GLY A 170 -13.95 -4.66 -15.28
C GLY A 170 -14.36 -5.53 -14.07
N GLY A 171 -15.28 -5.02 -13.25
CA GLY A 171 -15.83 -5.62 -12.04
C GLY A 171 -15.49 -4.85 -10.76
N LEU A 172 -15.67 -5.47 -9.60
CA LEU A 172 -15.68 -4.83 -8.27
C LEU A 172 -14.60 -3.74 -8.06
N LYS A 173 -13.36 -3.98 -8.47
CA LYS A 173 -12.26 -3.02 -8.27
C LYS A 173 -12.37 -1.81 -9.19
N MET A 174 -12.82 -2.01 -10.44
CA MET A 174 -13.01 -0.91 -11.40
C MET A 174 -14.25 -0.09 -11.01
N ASP A 175 -15.31 -0.76 -10.58
CA ASP A 175 -16.53 -0.08 -10.09
C ASP A 175 -16.19 0.77 -8.86
N LEU A 176 -15.40 0.24 -7.93
CA LEU A 176 -14.90 1.00 -6.78
C LEU A 176 -14.03 2.19 -7.21
N ALA A 177 -13.13 2.00 -8.18
CA ALA A 177 -12.30 3.10 -8.70
C ALA A 177 -13.15 4.28 -9.19
N LYS A 178 -14.23 3.98 -9.92
CA LYS A 178 -15.18 4.98 -10.41
C LYS A 178 -15.98 5.62 -9.27
N ASN A 179 -16.46 4.83 -8.30
CA ASN A 179 -17.22 5.34 -7.15
C ASN A 179 -16.37 6.29 -6.27
N LEU A 180 -15.08 5.99 -6.10
CA LEU A 180 -14.14 6.83 -5.38
C LEU A 180 -13.70 8.07 -6.17
N ASP A 181 -14.07 8.15 -7.46
CA ASP A 181 -13.55 9.17 -8.38
C ASP A 181 -12.01 9.19 -8.36
N ALA A 182 -11.39 8.00 -8.42
CA ALA A 182 -9.95 7.84 -8.21
C ALA A 182 -9.09 8.31 -9.40
N ALA A 183 -9.67 8.43 -10.59
CA ALA A 183 -8.97 8.81 -11.82
C ALA A 183 -9.85 9.68 -12.75
N ASP A 184 -9.25 10.28 -13.76
CA ASP A 184 -9.93 11.09 -14.78
C ASP A 184 -10.45 10.23 -15.94
N VAL A 185 -9.77 9.11 -16.21
CA VAL A 185 -10.11 8.17 -17.28
C VAL A 185 -10.04 6.73 -16.76
N TYR A 186 -11.03 5.93 -17.11
CA TYR A 186 -11.11 4.51 -16.75
C TYR A 186 -11.16 3.67 -18.02
N VAL A 187 -10.21 2.77 -18.19
CA VAL A 187 -10.14 1.82 -19.29
C VAL A 187 -10.38 0.41 -18.75
N GLU A 188 -11.55 -0.14 -19.08
CA GLU A 188 -11.87 -1.51 -18.72
C GLU A 188 -11.22 -2.48 -19.69
N LEU A 189 -10.24 -3.24 -19.19
CA LEU A 189 -9.55 -4.26 -19.97
C LEU A 189 -10.37 -5.55 -20.03
N SER A 190 -10.50 -6.13 -21.22
CA SER A 190 -11.02 -7.49 -21.35
C SER A 190 -10.09 -8.47 -20.63
N ARG A 191 -10.66 -9.46 -19.92
CA ARG A 191 -9.87 -10.50 -19.26
C ARG A 191 -9.28 -11.53 -20.23
N SER A 192 -9.96 -11.76 -21.34
CA SER A 192 -9.54 -12.73 -22.37
C SER A 192 -8.76 -12.07 -23.50
N GLU A 193 -9.22 -10.90 -23.96
CA GLU A 193 -8.71 -10.24 -25.17
C GLU A 193 -8.53 -8.74 -24.96
N PRO A 194 -7.55 -8.30 -24.14
CA PRO A 194 -7.34 -6.88 -23.84
C PRO A 194 -6.64 -6.10 -24.96
N GLN A 195 -6.28 -6.75 -26.07
CA GLN A 195 -5.42 -6.16 -27.11
C GLN A 195 -6.02 -4.90 -27.74
N ALA A 196 -7.32 -4.92 -28.01
CA ALA A 196 -8.01 -3.76 -28.60
C ALA A 196 -7.97 -2.53 -27.67
N GLN A 197 -8.15 -2.74 -26.35
CA GLN A 197 -8.05 -1.66 -25.35
C GLN A 197 -6.62 -1.14 -25.22
N PHE A 198 -5.61 -2.01 -25.27
CA PHE A 198 -4.20 -1.60 -25.26
C PHE A 198 -3.83 -0.76 -26.51
N GLU A 199 -4.31 -1.14 -27.67
CA GLU A 199 -4.12 -0.37 -28.92
C GLU A 199 -4.85 0.98 -28.86
N GLN A 200 -6.06 1.01 -28.28
CA GLN A 200 -6.81 2.25 -28.10
C GLN A 200 -6.09 3.22 -27.15
N ILE A 201 -5.54 2.73 -26.03
CA ILE A 201 -4.73 3.56 -25.12
C ILE A 201 -3.56 4.21 -25.89
N LYS A 202 -2.85 3.45 -26.73
CA LYS A 202 -1.74 3.98 -27.55
C LYS A 202 -2.21 4.98 -28.59
N LYS A 203 -3.33 4.70 -29.24
CA LYS A 203 -3.91 5.59 -30.26
C LYS A 203 -4.33 6.93 -29.67
N ASP A 204 -4.94 6.90 -28.49
CA ASP A 204 -5.40 8.11 -27.79
C ASP A 204 -4.24 8.91 -27.17
N ASN A 205 -3.10 8.24 -26.94
CA ASN A 205 -1.89 8.84 -26.35
C ASN A 205 -0.66 8.53 -27.22
N PRO A 206 -0.55 9.11 -28.41
CA PRO A 206 0.47 8.74 -29.41
C PRO A 206 1.91 9.03 -28.96
N TYR A 207 2.11 9.94 -28.01
CA TYR A 207 3.42 10.23 -27.42
C TYR A 207 3.71 9.40 -26.17
N GLY A 208 2.73 8.64 -25.63
CA GLY A 208 2.79 7.94 -24.36
C GLY A 208 2.50 8.84 -23.15
N PHE A 209 2.84 8.35 -21.96
CA PHE A 209 2.54 8.97 -20.68
C PHE A 209 3.82 9.47 -19.99
N ASP A 210 3.71 10.55 -19.22
CA ASP A 210 4.82 11.07 -18.40
C ASP A 210 5.28 10.05 -17.36
N VAL A 211 4.30 9.38 -16.74
CA VAL A 211 4.52 8.33 -15.75
C VAL A 211 3.62 7.14 -16.06
N VAL A 212 4.19 5.96 -16.07
CA VAL A 212 3.44 4.69 -16.14
C VAL A 212 3.70 3.92 -14.86
N ILE A 213 2.62 3.53 -14.16
CA ILE A 213 2.70 2.84 -12.87
C ILE A 213 2.15 1.43 -13.06
N GLU A 214 2.98 0.43 -12.78
CA GLU A 214 2.53 -0.94 -12.69
C GLU A 214 2.19 -1.27 -11.23
N ALA A 215 0.89 -1.46 -10.96
CA ALA A 215 0.32 -1.72 -9.63
C ALA A 215 -0.47 -3.04 -9.57
N THR A 216 -0.18 -4.00 -10.45
CA THR A 216 -0.85 -5.31 -10.48
C THR A 216 0.00 -6.44 -9.93
N GLY A 217 1.34 -6.31 -9.96
CA GLY A 217 2.29 -7.40 -9.69
C GLY A 217 2.39 -8.42 -10.82
N SER A 218 1.92 -8.10 -12.02
CA SER A 218 2.00 -8.98 -13.19
C SER A 218 3.26 -8.70 -14.00
N VAL A 219 4.16 -9.68 -14.10
CA VAL A 219 5.38 -9.60 -14.94
C VAL A 219 5.03 -9.18 -16.37
N LYS A 220 4.01 -9.80 -16.97
CA LYS A 220 3.58 -9.50 -18.33
C LYS A 220 3.14 -8.04 -18.50
N ILE A 221 2.37 -7.51 -17.55
CA ILE A 221 1.94 -6.10 -17.60
C ILE A 221 3.15 -5.18 -17.39
N LEU A 222 4.06 -5.52 -16.48
CA LEU A 222 5.27 -4.73 -16.27
C LEU A 222 6.16 -4.70 -17.51
N GLU A 223 6.35 -5.83 -18.19
CA GLU A 223 7.11 -5.88 -19.45
C GLU A 223 6.49 -4.97 -20.52
N ASP A 224 5.17 -5.04 -20.68
CA ASP A 224 4.46 -4.22 -21.68
C ASP A 224 4.41 -2.74 -21.29
N SER A 225 4.44 -2.42 -19.99
CA SER A 225 4.27 -1.07 -19.47
C SER A 225 5.29 -0.06 -20.01
N ILE A 226 6.52 -0.50 -20.31
CA ILE A 226 7.56 0.36 -20.86
C ILE A 226 7.19 0.94 -22.24
N ASN A 227 6.27 0.29 -22.96
CA ASN A 227 5.82 0.73 -24.27
C ASN A 227 4.79 1.85 -24.24
N TYR A 228 4.34 2.24 -23.06
CA TYR A 228 3.42 3.36 -22.83
C TYR A 228 4.15 4.59 -22.26
N VAL A 229 5.41 4.43 -21.84
CA VAL A 229 6.23 5.53 -21.32
C VAL A 229 6.68 6.39 -22.49
N ARG A 230 6.43 7.70 -22.43
CA ARG A 230 6.97 8.65 -23.40
C ARG A 230 8.49 8.78 -23.26
N ARG A 231 9.13 9.40 -24.27
CA ARG A 231 10.55 9.79 -24.15
C ARG A 231 10.75 10.74 -22.97
N GLY A 232 11.78 10.47 -22.18
CA GLY A 232 12.08 11.18 -20.93
C GLY A 232 11.06 10.93 -19.81
N GLY A 233 10.21 9.90 -19.93
CA GLY A 233 9.20 9.54 -18.93
C GLY A 233 9.72 8.55 -17.90
N THR A 234 8.82 8.16 -16.97
CA THR A 234 9.14 7.28 -15.84
C THR A 234 8.25 6.04 -15.84
N LEU A 235 8.85 4.86 -15.73
CA LEU A 235 8.16 3.61 -15.40
C LEU A 235 8.33 3.31 -13.92
N VAL A 236 7.22 3.07 -13.21
CA VAL A 236 7.20 2.79 -11.78
C VAL A 236 6.83 1.33 -11.53
N CYS A 237 7.73 0.57 -10.91
CA CYS A 237 7.46 -0.75 -10.36
C CYS A 237 6.85 -0.57 -8.96
N TYR A 238 5.53 -0.68 -8.87
CA TYR A 238 4.77 -0.46 -7.64
C TYR A 238 4.10 -1.74 -7.12
N GLY A 239 3.79 -2.67 -7.99
CA GLY A 239 3.26 -3.99 -7.65
C GLY A 239 4.28 -4.84 -6.88
N VAL A 240 3.78 -5.87 -6.16
CA VAL A 240 4.60 -6.88 -5.50
C VAL A 240 4.79 -8.07 -6.43
N TYR A 241 6.02 -8.54 -6.57
CA TYR A 241 6.43 -9.65 -7.45
C TYR A 241 7.11 -10.76 -6.66
N ASN A 242 7.14 -11.97 -7.22
CA ASN A 242 7.94 -13.04 -6.66
C ASN A 242 9.45 -12.78 -6.83
N ASN A 243 10.26 -13.24 -5.88
CA ASN A 243 11.72 -13.08 -5.93
C ASN A 243 12.36 -13.73 -7.17
N SER A 244 11.71 -14.75 -7.75
CA SER A 244 12.15 -15.44 -8.96
C SER A 244 11.76 -14.75 -10.26
N ASP A 245 10.82 -13.79 -10.21
CA ASP A 245 10.32 -13.12 -11.40
C ASP A 245 11.42 -12.34 -12.11
N ARG A 246 11.31 -12.28 -13.42
CA ARG A 246 12.25 -11.57 -14.30
C ARG A 246 11.45 -10.86 -15.39
N VAL A 247 11.92 -9.68 -15.77
CA VAL A 247 11.38 -8.88 -16.88
C VAL A 247 12.46 -8.67 -17.94
N SER A 248 12.05 -8.61 -19.20
CA SER A 248 12.95 -8.37 -20.33
C SER A 248 12.55 -7.09 -21.06
N TRP A 249 13.43 -6.10 -21.03
CA TRP A 249 13.23 -4.84 -21.73
C TRP A 249 14.35 -4.55 -22.75
N PRO A 250 14.05 -3.95 -23.90
CA PRO A 250 15.09 -3.55 -24.85
C PRO A 250 15.96 -2.43 -24.27
N PRO A 251 17.27 -2.65 -24.06
CA PRO A 251 18.17 -1.61 -23.52
C PRO A 251 18.21 -0.36 -24.41
N THR A 252 18.10 -0.55 -25.74
CA THR A 252 18.08 0.55 -26.70
C THR A 252 16.90 1.51 -26.49
N LYS A 253 15.73 1.00 -26.06
CA LYS A 253 14.57 1.82 -25.72
C LYS A 253 14.83 2.64 -24.46
N ILE A 254 15.37 2.00 -23.40
CA ILE A 254 15.67 2.68 -22.14
C ILE A 254 16.70 3.79 -22.39
N PHE A 255 17.80 3.47 -23.10
CA PHE A 255 18.85 4.42 -23.43
C PHE A 255 18.38 5.53 -24.38
N GLY A 256 17.77 5.15 -25.49
CA GLY A 256 17.43 6.11 -26.57
C GLY A 256 16.25 7.02 -26.25
N ASP A 257 15.32 6.55 -25.42
CA ASP A 257 14.17 7.33 -24.95
C ASP A 257 14.42 7.99 -23.56
N GLU A 258 15.59 7.82 -22.95
CA GLU A 258 15.95 8.34 -21.61
C GLU A 258 14.90 7.97 -20.53
N ILE A 259 14.45 6.71 -20.51
CA ILE A 259 13.42 6.26 -19.58
C ILE A 259 14.02 6.06 -18.19
N THR A 260 13.37 6.68 -17.18
CA THR A 260 13.66 6.38 -15.76
C THR A 260 12.86 5.16 -15.31
N ILE A 261 13.52 4.18 -14.67
CA ILE A 261 12.84 3.07 -13.99
C ILE A 261 12.93 3.30 -12.49
N LEU A 262 11.77 3.36 -11.83
CA LEU A 262 11.64 3.70 -10.42
C LEU A 262 10.97 2.56 -9.65
N GLY A 263 11.53 2.18 -8.50
CA GLY A 263 10.87 1.31 -7.51
C GLY A 263 10.30 2.11 -6.34
N SER A 264 9.15 1.70 -5.82
CA SER A 264 8.59 2.22 -4.57
C SER A 264 8.30 1.04 -3.64
N PHE A 265 8.94 1.04 -2.48
CA PHE A 265 8.85 -0.05 -1.50
C PHE A 265 8.34 0.49 -0.17
N SER A 266 7.26 -0.11 0.35
CA SER A 266 6.74 0.15 1.70
C SER A 266 6.60 1.65 2.02
N GLU A 267 6.79 2.01 3.28
CA GLU A 267 6.72 3.39 3.77
C GLU A 267 7.64 3.60 4.98
N THR A 268 7.96 4.85 5.28
CA THR A 268 8.47 5.29 6.57
C THR A 268 8.25 6.80 6.72
N PHE A 269 7.92 7.24 7.94
CA PHE A 269 7.60 8.64 8.28
C PHE A 269 6.39 9.25 7.56
N MET A 270 5.55 8.43 6.88
CA MET A 270 4.39 8.92 6.15
C MET A 270 3.10 8.98 6.98
N PHE A 271 3.03 8.28 8.12
CA PHE A 271 1.80 8.20 8.93
C PHE A 271 1.20 9.56 9.30
N PRO A 272 1.95 10.58 9.76
CA PRO A 272 1.34 11.87 10.10
C PRO A 272 0.61 12.52 8.92
N ALA A 273 1.26 12.61 7.77
CA ALA A 273 0.65 13.20 6.57
C ALA A 273 -0.53 12.35 6.07
N THR A 274 -0.42 11.03 6.16
CA THR A 274 -1.47 10.10 5.74
C THR A 274 -2.72 10.22 6.61
N ILE A 275 -2.56 10.35 7.93
CA ILE A 275 -3.67 10.60 8.86
C ILE A 275 -4.42 11.86 8.44
N ASP A 276 -3.70 12.96 8.16
CA ASP A 276 -4.31 14.22 7.71
C ASP A 276 -5.07 14.06 6.38
N TYR A 277 -4.56 13.29 5.44
CA TYR A 277 -5.25 13.02 4.16
C TYR A 277 -6.52 12.20 4.34
N LEU A 278 -6.49 11.17 5.16
CA LEU A 278 -7.64 10.30 5.40
C LEU A 278 -8.68 11.00 6.29
N ASP A 279 -8.27 11.59 7.41
CA ASP A 279 -9.18 12.30 8.35
C ASP A 279 -9.89 13.49 7.69
N SER A 280 -9.23 14.17 6.74
CA SER A 280 -9.84 15.27 5.97
C SER A 280 -10.73 14.82 4.81
N GLY A 281 -10.77 13.51 4.51
CA GLY A 281 -11.52 12.96 3.37
C GLY A 281 -10.93 13.33 2.00
N LYS A 282 -9.71 13.88 1.94
CA LYS A 282 -9.01 14.15 0.68
C LYS A 282 -8.69 12.89 -0.09
N VAL A 283 -8.38 11.81 0.61
CA VAL A 283 -8.31 10.46 0.06
C VAL A 283 -9.52 9.70 0.56
N LYS A 284 -10.41 9.33 -0.35
CA LYS A 284 -11.63 8.57 -0.06
C LYS A 284 -11.29 7.10 0.10
N THR A 285 -11.83 6.48 1.13
CA THR A 285 -11.56 5.08 1.51
C THR A 285 -12.80 4.20 1.45
N GLU A 286 -13.97 4.80 1.34
CA GLU A 286 -15.27 4.10 1.39
C GLU A 286 -15.33 2.93 0.39
N GLY A 287 -15.61 1.72 0.90
CA GLY A 287 -15.72 0.51 0.10
C GLY A 287 -14.39 -0.16 -0.27
N ILE A 288 -13.23 0.41 0.06
CA ILE A 288 -11.94 -0.28 -0.13
C ILE A 288 -11.90 -1.54 0.73
N VAL A 289 -12.15 -1.42 2.04
CA VAL A 289 -12.42 -2.57 2.89
C VAL A 289 -13.90 -2.91 2.73
N ASN A 290 -14.19 -3.99 2.03
CA ASN A 290 -15.56 -4.37 1.70
C ASN A 290 -16.04 -5.64 2.39
N LYS A 291 -15.18 -6.26 3.21
CA LYS A 291 -15.54 -7.39 4.09
C LYS A 291 -14.80 -7.30 5.42
N THR A 292 -15.50 -7.65 6.49
CA THR A 292 -14.94 -7.80 7.83
C THR A 292 -15.18 -9.22 8.34
N PHE A 293 -14.26 -9.73 9.15
CA PHE A 293 -14.29 -11.07 9.71
C PHE A 293 -13.83 -11.04 11.17
N LYS A 294 -14.22 -12.02 11.97
CA LYS A 294 -13.64 -12.27 13.29
C LYS A 294 -12.32 -13.04 13.15
N LEU A 295 -11.50 -13.05 14.19
CA LEU A 295 -10.18 -13.73 14.15
C LEU A 295 -10.33 -15.23 13.85
N GLU A 296 -11.36 -15.88 14.39
CA GLU A 296 -11.68 -17.30 14.17
C GLU A 296 -11.99 -17.60 12.70
N GLN A 297 -12.42 -16.59 11.95
CA GLN A 297 -12.75 -16.67 10.54
C GLN A 297 -11.57 -16.32 9.62
N PHE A 298 -10.35 -16.34 10.14
CA PHE A 298 -9.14 -15.99 9.37
C PHE A 298 -9.02 -16.78 8.05
N GLY A 299 -9.34 -18.08 8.08
CA GLY A 299 -9.35 -18.93 6.88
C GLY A 299 -10.35 -18.45 5.82
N GLU A 300 -11.55 -18.06 6.23
CA GLU A 300 -12.58 -17.49 5.33
C GLU A 300 -12.14 -16.15 4.74
N ALA A 301 -11.51 -15.33 5.56
CA ALA A 301 -10.97 -14.03 5.12
C ALA A 301 -9.89 -14.22 4.04
N LEU A 302 -8.95 -15.14 4.22
CA LEU A 302 -7.95 -15.50 3.20
C LEU A 302 -8.61 -16.00 1.90
N GLU A 303 -9.59 -16.90 2.02
CA GLU A 303 -10.29 -17.44 0.84
C GLU A 303 -11.06 -16.34 0.10
N SER A 304 -11.63 -15.36 0.80
CA SER A 304 -12.34 -14.23 0.19
C SER A 304 -11.43 -13.35 -0.68
N ILE A 305 -10.18 -13.20 -0.30
CA ILE A 305 -9.16 -12.49 -1.11
C ILE A 305 -8.74 -13.34 -2.30
N LYS A 306 -8.47 -14.63 -2.08
CA LYS A 306 -8.02 -15.57 -3.10
C LYS A 306 -9.03 -15.74 -4.23
N ASN A 307 -10.29 -15.90 -3.89
CA ASN A 307 -11.39 -16.04 -4.87
C ASN A 307 -11.90 -14.69 -5.41
N LYS A 308 -11.27 -13.57 -5.01
CA LYS A 308 -11.59 -12.20 -5.46
C LYS A 308 -13.00 -11.73 -5.09
N SER A 309 -13.64 -12.32 -4.09
CA SER A 309 -14.94 -11.85 -3.56
C SER A 309 -14.79 -10.70 -2.57
N ALA A 310 -13.59 -10.47 -2.06
CA ALA A 310 -13.23 -9.27 -1.33
C ALA A 310 -12.20 -8.43 -2.13
N ILE A 311 -12.35 -7.11 -2.06
CA ILE A 311 -11.33 -6.15 -2.53
C ILE A 311 -10.22 -6.07 -1.49
N LYS A 312 -10.62 -5.85 -0.23
CA LYS A 312 -9.79 -5.88 0.98
C LYS A 312 -10.64 -6.39 2.14
N ALA A 313 -10.05 -7.22 3.00
CA ALA A 313 -10.74 -7.84 4.13
C ALA A 313 -10.05 -7.46 5.45
N ALA A 314 -10.80 -7.02 6.45
CA ALA A 314 -10.27 -6.71 7.77
C ALA A 314 -10.73 -7.74 8.82
N ILE A 315 -9.85 -8.06 9.77
CA ILE A 315 -10.20 -8.78 10.99
C ILE A 315 -10.58 -7.74 12.05
N VAL A 316 -11.75 -7.89 12.65
CA VAL A 316 -12.27 -7.02 13.71
C VAL A 316 -12.50 -7.85 14.98
N PHE A 317 -12.25 -7.25 16.15
CA PHE A 317 -12.24 -7.95 17.42
C PHE A 317 -13.46 -7.68 18.30
N ASP A 318 -14.19 -6.61 18.04
CA ASP A 318 -15.42 -6.29 18.79
C ASP A 318 -16.62 -6.23 17.81
N ASP A 319 -17.80 -6.55 18.34
CA ASP A 319 -19.06 -6.39 17.61
C ASP A 319 -19.45 -4.89 17.69
N GLU A 320 -18.99 -4.08 16.74
CA GLU A 320 -19.52 -2.74 16.44
C GLU A 320 -20.28 -2.73 15.14
#